data_ae3a9545ecd610d921e80249ee9d3aee
#
_entry.id   ae3a9545ecd610d921e80249ee9d3aee
#
_cell.length_a   1.000
_cell.length_b   1.000
_cell.length_c   1.000
_cell.angle_alpha   90.00
_cell.angle_beta   90.00
_cell.angle_gamma   90.00
#
_symmetry.space_group_name_H-M   'P 1'
#
loop_
_entity.id
_entity.type
_entity.pdbx_description
1 polymer ?
#
loop_
_entity_poly.entity_id
_entity_poly.type
_entity_poly.pdbx_seq_one_letter_code
_entity_poly.pdbx_strand_id
1 'polypeptide(L)'
;MPPAFLTSQPDASSLRASLQSGARNVESVCEELLTEVATRDPKLQAFAWLEPEHIRQHAQQLDAQFARSGPVGPAHGLPLALKDIIDTAGIPTENGTVLDVGRIP
;
A
#
# COMPACT_ATOMS: atom_id res chain seq x y z
N MET A 1 1.46 4.88 26.54
CA MET A 1 0.17 4.75 25.83
C MET A 1 0.39 4.98 24.35
N PRO A 2 0.06 4.03 23.51
CA PRO A 2 0.22 4.24 22.07
C PRO A 2 -0.71 5.37 21.60
N PRO A 3 -0.36 6.07 20.50
CA PRO A 3 -1.26 7.03 19.87
C PRO A 3 -2.59 6.38 19.48
N ALA A 4 -3.67 7.16 19.52
CA ALA A 4 -5.01 6.65 19.23
C ALA A 4 -5.10 5.96 17.85
N PHE A 5 -4.36 6.44 16.86
CA PHE A 5 -4.39 5.83 15.52
C PHE A 5 -3.85 4.40 15.51
N LEU A 6 -2.87 4.08 16.37
CA LEU A 6 -2.33 2.71 16.45
C LEU A 6 -3.34 1.73 17.04
N THR A 7 -4.22 2.22 17.93
CA THR A 7 -5.23 1.38 18.55
C THR A 7 -6.52 1.31 17.74
N SER A 8 -6.76 2.27 16.83
CA SER A 8 -7.97 2.33 16.01
C SER A 8 -7.80 1.66 14.64
N GLN A 9 -6.57 1.39 14.21
CA GLN A 9 -6.32 0.73 12.93
C GLN A 9 -6.55 -0.76 13.06
N PRO A 10 -7.15 -1.41 12.04
CA PRO A 10 -7.26 -2.86 12.04
C PRO A 10 -5.88 -3.49 11.87
N ASP A 11 -5.67 -4.66 12.44
CA ASP A 11 -4.48 -5.45 12.15
C ASP A 11 -4.59 -6.12 10.77
N ALA A 12 -3.51 -6.72 10.31
CA ALA A 12 -3.46 -7.36 8.99
C ALA A 12 -4.47 -8.51 8.87
N SER A 13 -4.68 -9.26 9.93
CA SER A 13 -5.64 -10.37 9.92
C SER A 13 -7.08 -9.89 9.78
N SER A 14 -7.46 -8.85 10.52
CA SER A 14 -8.80 -8.26 10.43
C SER A 14 -9.02 -7.63 9.07
N LEU A 15 -8.04 -6.90 8.56
CA LEU A 15 -8.12 -6.27 7.25
C LEU A 15 -8.21 -7.32 6.13
N ARG A 16 -7.41 -8.37 6.23
CA ARG A 16 -7.46 -9.49 5.29
C ARG A 16 -8.86 -10.12 5.24
N ALA A 17 -9.45 -10.37 6.41
CA ALA A 17 -10.79 -10.94 6.48
C ALA A 17 -11.82 -10.04 5.79
N SER A 18 -11.75 -8.73 6.02
CA SER A 18 -12.66 -7.76 5.41
C SER A 18 -12.51 -7.71 3.88
N LEU A 19 -11.28 -7.78 3.39
CA LEU A 19 -11.01 -7.77 1.94
C LEU A 19 -11.42 -9.10 1.29
N GLN A 20 -11.17 -10.22 1.94
CA GLN A 20 -11.55 -11.55 1.42
C GLN A 20 -13.06 -11.71 1.32
N SER A 21 -13.81 -11.17 2.27
CA SER A 21 -15.27 -11.25 2.29
C SER A 21 -15.97 -10.20 1.43
N GLY A 22 -15.25 -9.18 0.98
CA GLY A 22 -15.85 -8.05 0.27
C GLY A 22 -16.50 -7.02 1.19
N ALA A 23 -16.36 -7.15 2.51
CA ALA A 23 -16.87 -6.15 3.45
C ALA A 23 -16.19 -4.79 3.26
N ARG A 24 -14.93 -4.79 2.81
CA ARG A 24 -14.20 -3.61 2.37
C ARG A 24 -13.63 -3.84 0.98
N ASN A 25 -13.51 -2.79 0.18
CA ASN A 25 -12.82 -2.87 -1.09
C ASN A 25 -11.41 -2.29 -0.98
N VAL A 26 -10.56 -2.60 -1.97
CA VAL A 26 -9.15 -2.18 -1.97
C VAL A 26 -9.02 -0.67 -2.11
N GLU A 27 -9.86 -0.03 -2.94
CA GLU A 27 -9.83 1.42 -3.12
C GLU A 27 -10.02 2.17 -1.80
N SER A 28 -11.02 1.77 -0.98
CA SER A 28 -11.27 2.46 0.29
C SER A 28 -10.12 2.28 1.28
N VAL A 29 -9.53 1.10 1.33
CA VAL A 29 -8.36 0.83 2.17
C VAL A 29 -7.19 1.70 1.73
N CYS A 30 -6.92 1.77 0.43
CA CYS A 30 -5.82 2.57 -0.11
C CYS A 30 -6.03 4.06 0.11
N GLU A 31 -7.26 4.57 -0.03
CA GLU A 31 -7.53 5.99 0.23
C GLU A 31 -7.29 6.37 1.70
N GLU A 32 -7.69 5.51 2.64
CA GLU A 32 -7.39 5.74 4.06
C GLU A 32 -5.88 5.78 4.31
N LEU A 33 -5.13 4.86 3.72
CA LEU A 33 -3.67 4.83 3.85
C LEU A 33 -3.01 6.06 3.24
N LEU A 34 -3.44 6.46 2.05
CA LEU A 34 -2.90 7.64 1.39
C LEU A 34 -3.16 8.91 2.21
N THR A 35 -4.31 9.01 2.85
CA THR A 35 -4.63 10.11 3.76
C THR A 35 -3.68 10.11 4.96
N GLU A 36 -3.44 8.96 5.58
CA GLU A 36 -2.50 8.84 6.70
C GLU A 36 -1.08 9.21 6.29
N VAL A 37 -0.62 8.71 5.14
CA VAL A 37 0.71 9.03 4.62
C VAL A 37 0.85 10.53 4.36
N ALA A 38 -0.15 11.14 3.71
CA ALA A 38 -0.12 12.57 3.42
C ALA A 38 -0.04 13.43 4.70
N THR A 39 -0.65 12.95 5.79
CA THR A 39 -0.64 13.65 7.07
C THR A 39 0.68 13.46 7.82
N ARG A 40 1.28 12.27 7.77
CA ARG A 40 2.40 11.88 8.65
C ARG A 40 3.75 11.87 7.98
N ASP A 41 3.82 11.50 6.71
CA ASP A 41 5.09 11.31 6.01
C ASP A 41 5.91 12.60 5.83
N PRO A 42 5.31 13.81 5.71
CA PRO A 42 6.11 15.04 5.67
C PRO A 42 7.08 15.20 6.84
N LYS A 43 6.72 14.69 8.03
CA LYS A 43 7.60 14.70 9.20
C LYS A 43 8.49 13.48 9.29
N LEU A 44 8.01 12.31 8.86
CA LEU A 44 8.72 11.05 8.99
C LEU A 44 9.67 10.78 7.84
N GLN A 45 9.30 11.18 6.65
CA GLN A 45 10.05 10.91 5.41
C GLN A 45 10.39 9.42 5.27
N ALA A 46 9.40 8.57 5.56
CA ALA A 46 9.58 7.12 5.54
C ALA A 46 9.61 6.55 4.13
N PHE A 47 8.92 7.20 3.17
CA PHE A 47 8.83 6.71 1.80
C PHE A 47 9.81 7.48 0.90
N ALA A 48 10.76 6.75 0.31
CA ALA A 48 11.63 7.29 -0.73
C ALA A 48 10.84 7.51 -2.04
N TRP A 49 9.88 6.62 -2.32
CA TRP A 49 8.97 6.74 -3.44
C TRP A 49 7.58 6.29 -3.02
N LEU A 50 6.60 7.10 -3.35
CA LEU A 50 5.20 6.75 -3.19
C LEU A 50 4.41 7.58 -4.18
N GLU A 51 3.76 6.92 -5.14
CA GLU A 51 2.93 7.57 -6.14
C GLU A 51 1.47 7.23 -5.90
N PRO A 52 0.65 8.17 -5.37
CA PRO A 52 -0.74 7.90 -5.07
C PRO A 52 -1.55 7.36 -6.24
N GLU A 53 -1.32 7.89 -7.44
CA GLU A 53 -2.07 7.46 -8.61
C GLU A 53 -1.75 6.02 -9.01
N HIS A 54 -0.49 5.60 -8.86
CA HIS A 54 -0.08 4.21 -9.08
C HIS A 54 -0.84 3.27 -8.13
N ILE A 55 -0.94 3.67 -6.87
CA ILE A 55 -1.64 2.89 -5.85
C ILE A 55 -3.14 2.80 -6.17
N ARG A 56 -3.75 3.93 -6.56
CA ARG A 56 -5.17 3.97 -6.91
C ARG A 56 -5.50 3.09 -8.10
N GLN A 57 -4.68 3.14 -9.14
CA GLN A 57 -4.87 2.30 -10.33
C GLN A 57 -4.76 0.81 -9.98
N HIS A 58 -3.79 0.44 -9.17
CA HIS A 58 -3.63 -0.93 -8.73
C HIS A 58 -4.83 -1.39 -7.90
N ALA A 59 -5.30 -0.52 -6.99
CA ALA A 59 -6.49 -0.81 -6.19
C ALA A 59 -7.73 -1.04 -7.05
N GLN A 60 -7.93 -0.21 -8.08
CA GLN A 60 -9.05 -0.36 -9.02
C GLN A 60 -8.98 -1.69 -9.78
N GLN A 61 -7.78 -2.09 -10.20
CA GLN A 61 -7.58 -3.36 -10.88
C GLN A 61 -7.93 -4.55 -9.98
N LEU A 62 -7.53 -4.48 -8.71
CA LEU A 62 -7.83 -5.54 -7.75
C LEU A 62 -9.33 -5.61 -7.43
N ASP A 63 -9.99 -4.47 -7.28
CA ASP A 63 -11.44 -4.44 -7.07
C ASP A 63 -12.21 -4.98 -8.29
N ALA A 64 -11.76 -4.66 -9.49
CA ALA A 64 -12.36 -5.20 -10.71
C ALA A 64 -12.15 -6.73 -10.80
N GLN A 65 -10.98 -7.21 -10.43
CA GLN A 65 -10.69 -8.64 -10.38
C GLN A 65 -11.58 -9.36 -9.35
N PHE A 66 -11.75 -8.75 -8.18
CA PHE A 66 -12.64 -9.28 -7.14
C PHE A 66 -14.08 -9.42 -7.64
N ALA A 67 -14.57 -8.40 -8.35
CA ALA A 67 -15.93 -8.43 -8.90
C ALA A 67 -16.13 -9.54 -9.93
N ARG A 68 -15.07 -9.90 -10.67
CA ARG A 68 -15.14 -10.95 -11.68
C ARG A 68 -15.01 -12.37 -11.12
N SER A 69 -14.09 -12.57 -10.19
CA SER A 69 -13.71 -13.93 -9.78
C SER A 69 -13.29 -14.05 -8.32
N GLY A 70 -13.58 -13.04 -7.51
CA GLY A 70 -13.21 -13.05 -6.08
C GLY A 70 -11.77 -12.64 -5.85
N PRO A 71 -11.26 -12.87 -4.63
CA PRO A 71 -9.89 -12.45 -4.28
C PRO A 71 -8.86 -13.09 -5.20
N VAL A 72 -7.82 -12.31 -5.53
CA VAL A 72 -6.70 -12.79 -6.35
C VAL A 72 -5.91 -13.86 -5.61
N GLY A 73 -5.80 -13.74 -4.28
CA GLY A 73 -5.09 -14.70 -3.45
C GLY A 73 -5.29 -14.38 -1.98
N PRO A 74 -4.58 -15.09 -1.06
CA PRO A 74 -4.77 -14.89 0.38
C PRO A 74 -4.44 -13.48 0.87
N ALA A 75 -3.56 -12.76 0.16
CA ALA A 75 -3.15 -11.41 0.53
C ALA A 75 -3.82 -10.33 -0.35
N HIS A 76 -4.90 -10.67 -1.04
CA HIS A 76 -5.60 -9.75 -1.94
C HIS A 76 -5.87 -8.39 -1.27
N GLY A 77 -5.31 -7.33 -1.86
CA GLY A 77 -5.56 -5.97 -1.44
C GLY A 77 -4.85 -5.51 -0.18
N LEU A 78 -4.08 -6.38 0.49
CA LEU A 78 -3.31 -5.98 1.66
C LEU A 78 -2.19 -5.02 1.23
N PRO A 79 -2.12 -3.82 1.84
CA PRO A 79 -1.04 -2.88 1.55
C PRO A 79 0.29 -3.42 2.07
N LEU A 80 1.36 -3.19 1.33
CA LEU A 80 2.70 -3.63 1.69
C LEU A 80 3.69 -2.51 1.39
N ALA A 81 4.52 -2.17 2.37
CA ALA A 81 5.66 -1.28 2.17
C ALA A 81 6.90 -2.12 1.92
N LEU A 82 7.60 -1.81 0.85
CA LEU A 82 8.85 -2.50 0.48
C LEU A 82 10.03 -1.61 0.79
N LYS A 83 11.08 -2.19 1.37
CA LYS A 83 12.34 -1.46 1.58
C LYS A 83 12.95 -1.10 0.22
N ASP A 84 13.60 0.07 0.15
CA ASP A 84 14.18 0.61 -1.09
C ASP A 84 15.48 -0.10 -1.51
N ILE A 85 15.54 -1.40 -1.27
CA ILE A 85 16.57 -2.31 -1.77
C ILE A 85 15.97 -3.51 -2.48
N ILE A 86 14.62 -3.58 -2.51
CA ILE A 86 13.91 -4.70 -3.15
C ILE A 86 13.48 -4.23 -4.53
N ASP A 87 14.04 -4.85 -5.56
CA ASP A 87 13.72 -4.53 -6.93
C ASP A 87 12.24 -4.79 -7.20
N THR A 88 11.55 -3.76 -7.69
CA THR A 88 10.15 -3.83 -8.08
C THR A 88 10.01 -3.28 -9.49
N ALA A 89 9.47 -4.07 -10.38
CA ALA A 89 9.37 -3.70 -11.79
C ALA A 89 8.63 -2.35 -11.96
N GLY A 90 9.26 -1.42 -12.67
CA GLY A 90 8.67 -0.13 -12.99
C GLY A 90 8.66 0.88 -11.84
N ILE A 91 9.22 0.54 -10.69
CA ILE A 91 9.27 1.42 -9.52
C ILE A 91 10.72 1.72 -9.18
N PRO A 92 11.09 3.01 -8.95
CA PRO A 92 12.46 3.36 -8.58
C PRO A 92 12.94 2.57 -7.37
N THR A 93 14.11 1.96 -7.50
CA THR A 93 14.79 1.23 -6.43
C THR A 93 16.22 1.73 -6.38
N GLU A 94 16.50 2.63 -5.44
CA GLU A 94 17.73 3.43 -5.43
C GLU A 94 18.73 3.03 -4.36
N ASN A 95 18.40 2.04 -3.55
CA ASN A 95 19.29 1.44 -2.54
C ASN A 95 19.86 2.45 -1.53
N GLY A 96 19.26 3.63 -1.40
CA GLY A 96 19.72 4.66 -0.49
C GLY A 96 21.05 5.31 -0.89
N THR A 97 21.46 5.20 -2.14
CA THR A 97 22.71 5.77 -2.63
C THR A 97 22.49 6.69 -3.83
N VAL A 98 23.30 7.76 -3.89
CA VAL A 98 23.27 8.69 -5.04
C VAL A 98 23.72 8.02 -6.34
N LEU A 99 24.42 6.91 -6.27
CA LEU A 99 24.89 6.17 -7.44
C LEU A 99 23.75 5.53 -8.22
N ASP A 100 22.64 5.23 -7.56
CA ASP A 100 21.49 4.55 -8.16
C ASP A 100 20.27 5.46 -8.35
N VAL A 101 20.47 6.77 -8.25
CA VAL A 101 19.38 7.74 -8.47
C VAL A 101 18.72 7.52 -9.83
N GLY A 102 17.40 7.35 -9.83
CA GLY A 102 16.63 7.12 -11.05
C GLY A 102 16.68 5.69 -11.58
N ARG A 103 17.31 4.77 -10.86
CA ARG A 103 17.35 3.37 -11.27
C ARG A 103 15.95 2.76 -11.18
N ILE A 104 15.47 2.21 -12.29
CA ILE A 104 14.18 1.51 -12.37
C ILE A 104 14.46 0.09 -12.87
N PRO A 105 14.29 -0.90 -12.02
CA PRO A 105 14.53 -2.28 -12.41
C PRO A 105 13.50 -2.82 -13.40
#